data_f6f192e83783420cea9b6c08eb39094a
#
_entry.id   f6f192e83783420cea9b6c08eb39094a
#
_cell.length_a   1.000
_cell.length_b   1.000
_cell.length_c   1.000
_cell.angle_alpha   90.00
_cell.angle_beta   90.00
_cell.angle_gamma   90.00
#
_symmetry.space_group_name_H-M   'P 1'
#
loop_
_entity.id
_entity.type
_entity.pdbx_description
1 polymer ?
#
loop_
_entity_poly.entity_id
_entity_poly.type
_entity_poly.pdbx_seq_one_letter_code
_entity_poly.pdbx_strand_id
1 'polypeptide(L)'
;EQREFLASRDAWFHPIALKETPQGHLAIVDYYREIIEDYSAIPRHLQQQYGLINGQDRGRIWILEAKQKWSKPLLSNVDEKVLQLRENDDTSKFDPKADLEPQFALQLALSLGPQKDALLTLARKHGQLRWMDAAIACSAHLIEKELLLALAADPGQSEPVMANLAG
;
A
#
# COMPACT_ATOMS: atom_id res chain seq x y z
N GLU A 1 -34.50 4.74 12.70
CA GLU A 1 -33.38 5.68 12.59
C GLU A 1 -32.61 5.57 13.89
N GLN A 2 -31.32 5.50 13.93
CA GLN A 2 -30.41 5.08 15.01
C GLN A 2 -30.31 3.54 15.12
N ARG A 3 -30.09 2.88 14.00
CA ARG A 3 -29.72 1.46 14.00
C ARG A 3 -28.22 1.33 13.82
N GLU A 4 -27.61 0.50 14.64
CA GLU A 4 -26.22 0.09 14.41
C GLU A 4 -26.14 -0.69 13.09
N PHE A 5 -25.13 -0.36 12.30
CA PHE A 5 -24.86 -1.10 11.06
C PHE A 5 -24.25 -2.47 11.38
N LEU A 6 -23.38 -2.52 12.38
CA LEU A 6 -22.69 -3.71 12.82
C LEU A 6 -22.48 -3.63 14.33
N ALA A 7 -22.73 -4.73 15.03
CA ALA A 7 -22.43 -4.88 16.44
C ALA A 7 -21.80 -6.24 16.71
N SER A 8 -20.93 -6.29 17.73
CA SER A 8 -20.34 -7.53 18.22
C SER A 8 -20.63 -7.68 19.71
N ARG A 9 -20.81 -8.93 20.16
CA ARG A 9 -20.85 -9.27 21.59
C ARG A 9 -19.48 -9.54 22.18
N ASP A 10 -18.46 -9.61 21.34
CA ASP A 10 -17.07 -9.76 21.73
C ASP A 10 -16.53 -8.41 22.17
N ALA A 11 -16.20 -8.29 23.47
CA ALA A 11 -15.72 -7.04 24.06
C ALA A 11 -14.36 -6.59 23.49
N TRP A 12 -13.61 -7.50 22.86
CA TRP A 12 -12.31 -7.20 22.26
C TRP A 12 -12.41 -6.81 20.77
N PHE A 13 -13.61 -6.82 20.22
CA PHE A 13 -13.85 -6.32 18.87
C PHE A 13 -13.73 -4.79 18.84
N HIS A 14 -12.66 -4.30 18.20
CA HIS A 14 -12.38 -2.88 18.10
C HIS A 14 -12.13 -2.49 16.62
N PRO A 15 -13.20 -2.14 15.90
CA PRO A 15 -13.07 -1.71 14.50
C PRO A 15 -12.41 -0.33 14.45
N ILE A 16 -11.21 -0.27 13.86
CA ILE A 16 -10.40 0.96 13.76
C ILE A 16 -10.42 1.57 12.36
N ALA A 17 -10.80 0.80 11.35
CA ALA A 17 -10.92 1.31 9.99
C ALA A 17 -11.97 0.52 9.20
N LEU A 18 -12.62 1.22 8.28
CA LEU A 18 -13.54 0.68 7.30
C LEU A 18 -13.01 1.03 5.91
N LYS A 19 -12.96 0.06 5.01
CA LYS A 19 -12.47 0.28 3.65
C LYS A 19 -13.28 -0.56 2.67
N GLU A 20 -13.67 0.03 1.55
CA GLU A 20 -14.22 -0.72 0.45
C GLU A 20 -13.12 -1.51 -0.25
N THR A 21 -13.40 -2.77 -0.57
CA THR A 21 -12.49 -3.60 -1.35
C THR A 21 -12.72 -3.38 -2.85
N PRO A 22 -11.74 -3.72 -3.70
CA PRO A 22 -11.91 -3.65 -5.15
C PRO A 22 -13.11 -4.43 -5.70
N GLN A 23 -13.56 -5.46 -4.98
CA GLN A 23 -14.72 -6.27 -5.34
C GLN A 23 -16.05 -5.69 -4.84
N GLY A 24 -16.03 -4.49 -4.19
CA GLY A 24 -17.21 -3.85 -3.64
C GLY A 24 -17.68 -4.43 -2.31
N HIS A 25 -16.81 -5.16 -1.60
CA HIS A 25 -17.06 -5.63 -0.24
C HIS A 25 -16.60 -4.61 0.78
N LEU A 26 -17.09 -4.67 2.01
CA LEU A 26 -16.62 -3.84 3.12
C LEU A 26 -15.59 -4.62 3.95
N ALA A 27 -14.35 -4.14 3.94
CA ALA A 27 -13.30 -4.60 4.83
C ALA A 27 -13.35 -3.79 6.14
N ILE A 28 -13.34 -4.48 7.27
CA ILE A 28 -13.32 -3.90 8.61
C ILE A 28 -12.03 -4.35 9.28
N VAL A 29 -11.16 -3.41 9.59
CA VAL A 29 -9.93 -3.69 10.34
C VAL A 29 -10.27 -3.74 11.82
N ASP A 30 -10.17 -4.93 12.41
CA ASP A 30 -10.41 -5.19 13.82
C ASP A 30 -9.07 -5.28 14.55
N TYR A 31 -8.78 -4.29 15.37
CA TYR A 31 -7.53 -4.23 16.14
C TYR A 31 -7.46 -5.34 17.18
N TYR A 32 -8.60 -5.78 17.68
CA TYR A 32 -8.78 -6.89 18.62
C TYR A 32 -7.91 -6.80 19.86
N ARG A 33 -8.28 -5.95 20.79
CA ARG A 33 -7.54 -5.70 22.03
C ARG A 33 -8.49 -5.61 23.21
N GLU A 34 -7.97 -5.95 24.40
CA GLU A 34 -8.61 -5.63 25.66
C GLU A 34 -8.68 -4.10 25.84
N ILE A 35 -7.58 -3.42 25.55
CA ILE A 35 -7.47 -1.94 25.62
C ILE A 35 -6.78 -1.45 24.34
N ILE A 36 -7.33 -0.38 23.73
CA ILE A 36 -6.74 0.30 22.57
C ILE A 36 -5.74 1.39 22.99
N GLU A 37 -5.97 2.01 24.15
CA GLU A 37 -5.16 3.11 24.66
C GLU A 37 -3.75 2.66 25.05
N ASP A 38 -2.86 3.64 25.23
CA ASP A 38 -1.52 3.39 25.70
C ASP A 38 -1.55 2.92 27.16
N TYR A 39 -1.36 1.63 27.35
CA TYR A 39 -1.31 1.01 28.68
C TYR A 39 0.05 1.21 29.37
N SER A 40 1.02 1.87 28.74
CA SER A 40 2.36 2.09 29.33
C SER A 40 2.31 2.94 30.59
N ALA A 41 1.29 3.80 30.75
CA ALA A 41 1.02 4.56 31.94
C ALA A 41 0.51 3.72 33.12
N ILE A 42 0.08 2.47 32.88
CA ILE A 42 -0.42 1.56 33.91
C ILE A 42 0.75 0.73 34.47
N PRO A 43 0.91 0.61 35.81
CA PRO A 43 1.96 -0.21 36.37
C PRO A 43 1.94 -1.64 35.82
N ARG A 44 3.13 -2.17 35.48
CA ARG A 44 3.26 -3.45 34.78
C ARG A 44 2.59 -4.63 35.48
N HIS A 45 2.57 -4.65 36.83
CA HIS A 45 1.89 -5.70 37.59
C HIS A 45 0.38 -5.69 37.34
N LEU A 46 -0.23 -4.51 37.21
CA LEU A 46 -1.65 -4.38 36.89
C LEU A 46 -1.93 -4.76 35.42
N GLN A 47 -1.04 -4.40 34.50
CA GLN A 47 -1.17 -4.83 33.10
C GLN A 47 -1.22 -6.36 32.99
N GLN A 48 -0.36 -7.05 33.72
CA GLN A 48 -0.33 -8.51 33.75
C GLN A 48 -1.56 -9.10 34.48
N GLN A 49 -1.94 -8.54 35.62
CA GLN A 49 -3.07 -9.02 36.42
C GLN A 49 -4.40 -8.94 35.65
N TYR A 50 -4.60 -7.88 34.89
CA TYR A 50 -5.83 -7.64 34.12
C TYR A 50 -5.74 -8.09 32.67
N GLY A 51 -4.61 -8.61 32.24
CA GLY A 51 -4.44 -9.08 30.86
C GLY A 51 -4.56 -7.99 29.79
N LEU A 52 -4.15 -6.74 30.11
CA LEU A 52 -4.37 -5.56 29.25
C LEU A 52 -3.71 -5.65 27.88
N ILE A 53 -2.72 -6.52 27.72
CA ILE A 53 -2.04 -6.79 26.43
C ILE A 53 -2.70 -7.92 25.65
N ASN A 54 -3.77 -8.53 26.17
CA ASN A 54 -4.43 -9.65 25.51
C ASN A 54 -4.95 -9.24 24.12
N GLY A 55 -4.87 -10.18 23.17
CA GLY A 55 -5.32 -10.00 21.80
C GLY A 55 -4.26 -9.42 20.87
N GLN A 56 -3.02 -9.11 21.33
CA GLN A 56 -1.98 -8.48 20.50
C GLN A 56 -1.56 -9.30 19.26
N ASP A 57 -1.85 -10.60 19.25
CA ASP A 57 -1.57 -11.56 18.18
C ASP A 57 -2.82 -11.93 17.37
N ARG A 58 -3.97 -11.28 17.61
CA ARG A 58 -5.28 -11.64 17.06
C ARG A 58 -5.97 -10.55 16.25
N GLY A 59 -5.26 -9.51 15.89
CA GLY A 59 -5.76 -8.51 14.94
C GLY A 59 -6.21 -9.20 13.64
N ARG A 60 -7.33 -8.73 13.04
CA ARG A 60 -7.93 -9.39 11.87
C ARG A 60 -8.65 -8.40 10.97
N ILE A 61 -8.90 -8.83 9.76
CA ILE A 61 -9.72 -8.08 8.81
C ILE A 61 -10.96 -8.90 8.51
N TRP A 62 -12.12 -8.33 8.79
CA TRP A 62 -13.40 -8.90 8.43
C TRP A 62 -13.78 -8.44 7.03
N ILE A 63 -14.28 -9.34 6.21
CA ILE A 63 -14.87 -8.99 4.91
C ILE A 63 -16.36 -9.24 4.98
N LEU A 64 -17.13 -8.16 4.84
CA LEU A 64 -18.58 -8.22 4.72
C LEU A 64 -18.95 -8.23 3.24
N GLU A 65 -19.46 -9.36 2.80
CA GLU A 65 -19.96 -9.53 1.45
C GLU A 65 -21.41 -9.07 1.35
N ALA A 66 -21.71 -8.21 0.37
CA ALA A 66 -23.07 -7.85 0.08
C ALA A 66 -23.83 -9.05 -0.51
N LYS A 67 -25.04 -9.31 -0.02
CA LYS A 67 -25.93 -10.38 -0.57
C LYS A 67 -26.34 -10.13 -2.02
N GLN A 68 -26.43 -8.86 -2.41
CA GLN A 68 -26.60 -8.44 -3.80
C GLN A 68 -25.26 -8.10 -4.41
N LYS A 69 -24.95 -8.72 -5.56
CA LYS A 69 -23.78 -8.30 -6.34
C LYS A 69 -24.01 -6.87 -6.82
N TRP A 70 -23.12 -5.97 -6.47
CA TRP A 70 -23.09 -4.64 -7.05
C TRP A 70 -22.80 -4.79 -8.55
N SER A 71 -23.58 -4.12 -9.37
CA SER A 71 -23.53 -4.28 -10.83
C SER A 71 -22.31 -3.64 -11.50
N LYS A 72 -21.51 -2.88 -10.74
CA LYS A 72 -20.21 -2.33 -11.18
C LYS A 72 -19.27 -2.25 -10.00
N PRO A 73 -18.01 -2.74 -10.13
CA PRO A 73 -16.95 -2.32 -9.21
C PRO A 73 -16.81 -0.80 -9.33
N LEU A 74 -16.67 -0.13 -8.19
CA LEU A 74 -16.39 1.32 -8.10
C LEU A 74 -14.95 1.67 -8.50
N LEU A 75 -14.26 0.73 -9.14
CA LEU A 75 -12.88 0.90 -9.57
C LEU A 75 -12.82 1.76 -10.82
N SER A 76 -11.95 2.73 -10.80
CA SER A 76 -11.55 3.42 -12.02
C SER A 76 -10.76 2.47 -12.94
N ASN A 77 -10.65 2.81 -14.21
CA ASN A 77 -9.81 2.06 -15.16
C ASN A 77 -8.33 1.98 -14.70
N VAL A 78 -7.87 3.00 -13.97
CA VAL A 78 -6.53 3.05 -13.36
C VAL A 78 -6.41 2.04 -12.23
N ASP A 79 -7.40 1.96 -11.36
CA ASP A 79 -7.41 1.00 -10.24
C ASP A 79 -7.43 -0.44 -10.74
N GLU A 80 -8.18 -0.73 -11.80
CA GLU A 80 -8.18 -2.07 -12.43
C GLU A 80 -6.80 -2.45 -12.94
N LYS A 81 -6.09 -1.53 -13.62
CA LYS A 81 -4.72 -1.76 -14.09
C LYS A 81 -3.73 -1.95 -12.94
N VAL A 82 -3.86 -1.17 -11.88
CA VAL A 82 -3.05 -1.32 -10.66
C VAL A 82 -3.26 -2.68 -10.01
N LEU A 83 -4.52 -3.14 -9.94
CA LEU A 83 -4.83 -4.47 -9.41
C LEU A 83 -4.26 -5.59 -10.28
N GLN A 84 -4.38 -5.48 -11.60
CA GLN A 84 -3.81 -6.47 -12.52
C GLN A 84 -2.29 -6.60 -12.35
N LEU A 85 -1.58 -5.48 -12.12
CA LEU A 85 -0.15 -5.53 -11.81
C LEU A 85 0.14 -6.26 -10.49
N ARG A 86 -0.66 -5.99 -9.44
CA ARG A 86 -0.47 -6.61 -8.12
C ARG A 86 -0.79 -8.11 -8.09
N GLU A 87 -1.78 -8.52 -8.86
CA GLU A 87 -2.24 -9.93 -8.87
C GLU A 87 -1.38 -10.83 -9.76
N ASN A 88 -0.90 -10.31 -10.87
CA ASN A 88 -0.21 -11.11 -11.88
C ASN A 88 1.30 -10.92 -11.90
N ASP A 89 1.81 -9.85 -11.29
CA ASP A 89 3.23 -9.45 -11.28
C ASP A 89 3.86 -9.40 -12.69
N ASP A 90 3.00 -9.30 -13.73
CA ASP A 90 3.39 -9.32 -15.14
C ASP A 90 3.49 -7.89 -15.66
N THR A 91 4.70 -7.33 -15.57
CA THR A 91 5.00 -5.98 -16.05
C THR A 91 5.23 -5.90 -17.55
N SER A 92 5.38 -7.05 -18.25
CA SER A 92 5.74 -7.11 -19.68
C SER A 92 4.69 -6.50 -20.61
N LYS A 93 3.44 -6.42 -20.15
CA LYS A 93 2.30 -5.86 -20.91
C LYS A 93 2.25 -4.34 -20.91
N PHE A 94 3.08 -3.68 -20.11
CA PHE A 94 3.03 -2.25 -19.90
C PHE A 94 4.29 -1.57 -20.42
N ASP A 95 4.10 -0.56 -21.27
CA ASP A 95 5.22 0.22 -21.81
C ASP A 95 5.54 1.38 -20.85
N PRO A 96 6.75 1.40 -20.22
CA PRO A 96 7.16 2.50 -19.35
C PRO A 96 7.27 3.85 -20.08
N LYS A 97 7.36 3.84 -21.43
CA LYS A 97 7.42 5.04 -22.26
C LYS A 97 6.05 5.65 -22.53
N ALA A 98 4.97 4.90 -22.31
CA ALA A 98 3.61 5.40 -22.49
C ALA A 98 3.31 6.59 -21.58
N ASP A 99 2.23 7.29 -21.87
CA ASP A 99 1.70 8.31 -20.97
C ASP A 99 0.89 7.62 -19.87
N LEU A 100 1.49 7.49 -18.69
CA LEU A 100 0.94 6.73 -17.57
C LEU A 100 0.28 7.67 -16.56
N GLU A 101 -0.87 7.28 -16.06
CA GLU A 101 -1.47 7.92 -14.90
C GLU A 101 -0.54 7.82 -13.68
N PRO A 102 -0.42 8.87 -12.85
CA PRO A 102 0.54 8.93 -11.74
C PRO A 102 0.50 7.72 -10.80
N GLN A 103 -0.70 7.26 -10.44
CA GLN A 103 -0.88 6.10 -9.55
C GLN A 103 -0.40 4.81 -10.21
N PHE A 104 -0.65 4.66 -11.52
CA PHE A 104 -0.22 3.50 -12.26
C PHE A 104 1.30 3.51 -12.49
N ALA A 105 1.90 4.66 -12.82
CA ALA A 105 3.35 4.82 -12.95
C ALA A 105 4.08 4.43 -11.65
N LEU A 106 3.54 4.85 -10.49
CA LEU A 106 4.08 4.50 -9.18
C LEU A 106 4.01 3.00 -8.92
N GLN A 107 2.86 2.37 -9.18
CA GLN A 107 2.71 0.93 -9.01
C GLN A 107 3.60 0.14 -9.96
N LEU A 108 3.72 0.59 -11.21
CA LEU A 108 4.62 -0.03 -12.18
C LEU A 108 6.07 0.03 -11.71
N ALA A 109 6.52 1.20 -11.20
CA ALA A 109 7.85 1.34 -10.63
C ALA A 109 8.12 0.34 -9.49
N LEU A 110 7.14 0.11 -8.61
CA LEU A 110 7.25 -0.86 -7.50
C LEU A 110 7.27 -2.33 -7.97
N SER A 111 6.65 -2.63 -9.11
CA SER A 111 6.52 -4.01 -9.62
C SER A 111 7.61 -4.41 -10.61
N LEU A 112 8.40 -3.47 -11.14
CA LEU A 112 9.40 -3.75 -12.16
C LEU A 112 10.61 -4.58 -11.66
N GLY A 113 10.92 -4.52 -10.36
CA GLY A 113 12.19 -5.06 -9.88
C GLY A 113 13.40 -4.40 -10.57
N PRO A 114 14.57 -5.03 -10.64
CA PRO A 114 15.82 -4.41 -11.10
C PRO A 114 15.92 -4.29 -12.64
N GLN A 115 14.84 -3.87 -13.30
CA GLN A 115 14.81 -3.64 -14.74
C GLN A 115 15.31 -2.23 -15.08
N LYS A 116 16.62 -2.07 -15.30
CA LYS A 116 17.32 -0.80 -15.46
C LYS A 116 16.66 0.17 -16.45
N ASP A 117 16.40 -0.27 -17.68
CA ASP A 117 15.92 0.63 -18.75
C ASP A 117 14.50 1.13 -18.48
N ALA A 118 13.65 0.28 -17.90
CA ALA A 118 12.31 0.65 -17.52
C ALA A 118 12.32 1.65 -16.33
N LEU A 119 13.14 1.38 -15.30
CA LEU A 119 13.31 2.28 -14.15
C LEU A 119 13.91 3.64 -14.57
N LEU A 120 14.90 3.66 -15.49
CA LEU A 120 15.44 4.90 -16.06
C LEU A 120 14.35 5.71 -16.76
N THR A 121 13.52 5.06 -17.55
CA THR A 121 12.42 5.72 -18.25
C THR A 121 11.43 6.36 -17.30
N LEU A 122 11.02 5.60 -16.27
CA LEU A 122 10.09 6.10 -15.25
C LEU A 122 10.72 7.24 -14.41
N ALA A 123 11.99 7.12 -14.03
CA ALA A 123 12.69 8.16 -13.28
C ALA A 123 12.75 9.48 -14.06
N ARG A 124 13.09 9.42 -15.34
CA ARG A 124 13.19 10.61 -16.20
C ARG A 124 11.86 11.27 -16.49
N LYS A 125 10.80 10.47 -16.64
CA LYS A 125 9.46 10.95 -17.00
C LYS A 125 8.60 11.32 -15.80
N HIS A 126 8.72 10.59 -14.72
CA HIS A 126 7.83 10.66 -13.57
C HIS A 126 8.57 10.86 -12.23
N GLY A 127 9.87 11.15 -12.25
CA GLY A 127 10.70 11.26 -11.04
C GLY A 127 10.26 12.34 -10.04
N GLN A 128 9.49 13.33 -10.48
CA GLN A 128 8.93 14.38 -9.63
C GLN A 128 7.62 13.96 -8.93
N LEU A 129 7.04 12.82 -9.28
CA LEU A 129 5.85 12.34 -8.59
C LEU A 129 6.18 11.96 -7.15
N ARG A 130 5.28 12.32 -6.24
CA ARG A 130 5.41 11.96 -4.83
C ARG A 130 5.60 10.44 -4.68
N TRP A 131 6.60 10.02 -3.92
CA TRP A 131 6.98 8.64 -3.64
C TRP A 131 7.62 7.87 -4.81
N MET A 132 7.83 8.49 -5.97
CA MET A 132 8.47 7.83 -7.10
C MET A 132 9.94 7.51 -6.82
N ASP A 133 10.63 8.39 -6.10
CA ASP A 133 11.99 8.20 -5.62
C ASP A 133 12.12 6.94 -4.75
N ALA A 134 11.24 6.78 -3.78
CA ALA A 134 11.20 5.60 -2.92
C ALA A 134 10.80 4.33 -3.71
N ALA A 135 9.84 4.41 -4.62
CA ALA A 135 9.40 3.27 -5.43
C ALA A 135 10.54 2.76 -6.33
N ILE A 136 11.27 3.67 -6.98
CA ILE A 136 12.41 3.32 -7.83
C ILE A 136 13.56 2.78 -6.99
N ALA A 137 13.86 3.38 -5.84
CA ALA A 137 14.90 2.87 -4.94
C ALA A 137 14.60 1.45 -4.44
N CYS A 138 13.34 1.16 -4.09
CA CYS A 138 12.94 -0.20 -3.71
C CYS A 138 13.16 -1.22 -4.85
N SER A 139 12.86 -0.86 -6.09
CA SER A 139 12.98 -1.76 -7.25
C SER A 139 14.39 -1.80 -7.83
N ALA A 140 15.20 -0.78 -7.59
CA ALA A 140 16.58 -0.71 -8.07
C ALA A 140 17.55 -1.56 -7.24
N HIS A 141 17.08 -2.30 -6.24
CA HIS A 141 17.95 -3.14 -5.41
C HIS A 141 18.92 -3.97 -6.27
N LEU A 142 20.20 -3.89 -5.94
CA LEU A 142 21.35 -4.47 -6.66
C LEU A 142 21.82 -3.70 -7.91
N ILE A 143 21.11 -2.71 -8.40
CA ILE A 143 21.49 -1.90 -9.58
C ILE A 143 21.54 -0.39 -9.30
N GLU A 144 21.44 0.02 -8.03
CA GLU A 144 21.35 1.44 -7.60
C GLU A 144 22.49 2.28 -8.20
N LYS A 145 23.71 1.79 -8.11
CA LYS A 145 24.91 2.49 -8.63
C LYS A 145 24.85 2.68 -10.15
N GLU A 146 24.43 1.63 -10.88
CA GLU A 146 24.33 1.70 -12.34
C GLU A 146 23.20 2.63 -12.76
N LEU A 147 22.09 2.61 -12.03
CA LEU A 147 20.95 3.48 -12.27
C LEU A 147 21.34 4.94 -12.02
N LEU A 148 22.00 5.22 -10.87
CA LEU A 148 22.48 6.56 -10.52
C LEU A 148 23.44 7.13 -11.56
N LEU A 149 24.43 6.35 -12.03
CA LEU A 149 25.36 6.78 -13.07
C LEU A 149 24.67 7.11 -14.40
N ALA A 150 23.68 6.31 -14.78
CA ALA A 150 22.91 6.56 -16.00
C ALA A 150 21.99 7.78 -15.90
N LEU A 151 21.41 8.06 -14.72
CA LEU A 151 20.63 9.26 -14.46
C LEU A 151 21.50 10.51 -14.39
N ALA A 152 22.73 10.41 -13.84
CA ALA A 152 23.67 11.52 -13.81
C ALA A 152 24.11 11.97 -15.21
N ALA A 153 24.14 11.06 -16.18
CA ALA A 153 24.48 11.38 -17.59
C ALA A 153 23.31 12.08 -18.31
N ASP A 154 22.07 11.74 -17.97
CA ASP A 154 20.84 12.32 -18.56
C ASP A 154 19.70 12.28 -17.53
N PRO A 155 19.59 13.32 -16.68
CA PRO A 155 18.73 13.28 -15.50
C PRO A 155 17.24 13.40 -15.80
N GLY A 156 16.82 14.14 -16.81
CA GLY A 156 15.40 14.42 -17.02
C GLY A 156 14.74 15.03 -15.78
N GLN A 157 13.67 14.42 -15.30
CA GLN A 157 12.95 14.82 -14.07
C GLN A 157 13.36 14.00 -12.83
N SER A 158 14.56 13.39 -12.84
CA SER A 158 14.97 12.39 -11.85
C SER A 158 15.75 12.91 -10.63
N GLU A 159 15.85 14.24 -10.43
CA GLU A 159 16.58 14.80 -9.28
C GLU A 159 16.20 14.17 -7.93
N PRO A 160 14.90 14.01 -7.57
CA PRO A 160 14.55 13.38 -6.29
C PRO A 160 14.99 11.91 -6.22
N VAL A 161 14.91 11.20 -7.36
CA VAL A 161 15.34 9.80 -7.46
C VAL A 161 16.85 9.67 -7.26
N MET A 162 17.64 10.55 -7.89
CA MET A 162 19.09 10.57 -7.72
C MET A 162 19.48 10.87 -6.28
N ALA A 163 18.81 11.82 -5.63
CA ALA A 163 19.05 12.14 -4.23
C ALA A 163 18.81 10.94 -3.30
N ASN A 164 17.75 10.17 -3.56
CA ASN A 164 17.40 8.98 -2.78
C ASN A 164 18.40 7.82 -3.02
N LEU A 165 18.83 7.60 -4.26
CA LEU A 165 19.79 6.55 -4.60
C LEU A 165 21.23 6.83 -4.13
N ALA A 166 21.57 8.09 -3.84
CA ALA A 166 22.89 8.51 -3.40
C ALA A 166 23.08 8.47 -1.87
N GLY A 167 21.97 8.43 -1.09
CA GLY A 167 21.96 8.40 0.38
C GLY A 167 22.05 7.04 0.95
#